data_9056eb3c796a99667e154a2f7c506216
#
_entry.id   9056eb3c796a99667e154a2f7c506216
#
_cell.length_a   1.000
_cell.length_b   1.000
_cell.length_c   1.000
_cell.angle_alpha   90.00
_cell.angle_beta   90.00
_cell.angle_gamma   90.00
#
_symmetry.space_group_name_H-M   'P 1'
#
loop_
_entity.id
_entity.type
_entity.pdbx_description
1 polymer ?
#
loop_
_entity_poly.entity_id
_entity_poly.type
_entity_poly.pdbx_seq_one_letter_code
_entity_poly.pdbx_strand_id
1 'polypeptide(L)'
;MNRLHLVLLLGLLGGAAGQAIAQERETDPEIRELRQQIEAMQAQLDSLQTRLSEIQQQSTGGDAAEPSEPSDPRSGPEYAAAIDAGDEADDGVEPQAPTPAQLDQRISSLETVADDWTSAIRFGGAVRLNYAWRDYDEGSKDRVGDFELELFRINADGEVGDVKLSAEWRRYNDFHAIHHAWVGYEFNDEIEMHLGISQVPFGILPFASHGFWFGGTYYLGFEDDYDTGVKFIHKPNEDWTFHYAFYKNPEYADDSRFGRYSFDLVTGGDQQNSETNQFNLRGERHLFIDGLGTLDVGLSLQQGRVFNDFTQRKGDRYAVAGHADANFGRWNFQLQGIRYEFDPQNPVGVDDDFVQTGAFDFPFLMAAKGDVYSVNLARRFNVSLGPITGGACYNDFTFINPKVRDSADSIQNVTGCSIIAGGVFAYFDWITGKNMWFVGGDGIGRNATTAGKWRSRLNVNIGFYF
;
A
#
# COMPACT_ATOMS: atom_id res chain seq x y z
N MET A 1 -22.80 -66.85 9.68
CA MET A 1 -23.86 -65.84 9.82
C MET A 1 -23.17 -64.54 10.12
N ASN A 2 -22.97 -63.79 9.33
CA ASN A 2 -23.27 -62.94 8.21
C ASN A 2 -22.72 -61.53 8.51
N ARG A 3 -21.48 -61.27 7.99
CA ARG A 3 -20.89 -59.93 7.94
C ARG A 3 -21.69 -58.94 7.06
N LEU A 4 -22.76 -59.41 6.40
CA LEU A 4 -23.60 -58.62 5.49
C LEU A 4 -24.67 -57.76 6.20
N HIS A 5 -25.06 -58.09 7.44
CA HIS A 5 -26.06 -57.34 8.18
C HIS A 5 -25.53 -56.13 8.92
N LEU A 6 -24.22 -56.06 9.15
CA LEU A 6 -23.59 -54.90 9.86
C LEU A 6 -23.31 -53.71 8.92
N VAL A 7 -23.14 -53.97 7.62
CA VAL A 7 -22.88 -52.91 6.61
C VAL A 7 -24.16 -52.18 6.21
N LEU A 8 -25.32 -52.88 6.26
CA LEU A 8 -26.61 -52.26 5.95
C LEU A 8 -27.14 -51.37 7.10
N LEU A 9 -26.81 -51.63 8.35
CA LEU A 9 -27.21 -50.78 9.49
C LEU A 9 -26.37 -49.48 9.59
N LEU A 10 -25.09 -49.52 9.20
CA LEU A 10 -24.22 -48.34 9.16
C LEU A 10 -24.54 -47.40 7.99
N GLY A 11 -25.06 -47.92 6.89
CA GLY A 11 -25.50 -47.12 5.73
C GLY A 11 -26.80 -46.36 5.97
N LEU A 12 -27.71 -46.89 6.80
CA LEU A 12 -29.00 -46.23 7.11
C LEU A 12 -28.90 -45.18 8.21
N LEU A 13 -27.94 -45.30 9.12
CA LEU A 13 -27.66 -44.27 10.17
C LEU A 13 -26.89 -43.10 9.61
N GLY A 14 -26.02 -43.26 8.61
CA GLY A 14 -25.30 -42.17 7.95
C GLY A 14 -26.21 -41.30 7.07
N GLY A 15 -27.24 -41.89 6.45
CA GLY A 15 -28.20 -41.15 5.62
C GLY A 15 -29.16 -40.27 6.41
N ALA A 16 -29.60 -40.73 7.57
CA ALA A 16 -30.52 -39.97 8.42
C ALA A 16 -29.82 -38.80 9.17
N ALA A 17 -28.58 -38.99 9.58
CA ALA A 17 -27.78 -37.92 10.20
C ALA A 17 -27.39 -36.84 9.20
N GLY A 18 -27.06 -37.20 7.94
CA GLY A 18 -26.78 -36.26 6.88
C GLY A 18 -27.98 -35.41 6.46
N GLN A 19 -29.18 -36.00 6.45
CA GLN A 19 -30.41 -35.25 6.16
C GLN A 19 -30.85 -34.33 7.30
N ALA A 20 -30.67 -34.76 8.57
CA ALA A 20 -30.96 -33.90 9.74
C ALA A 20 -30.04 -32.68 9.81
N ILE A 21 -28.73 -32.84 9.55
CA ILE A 21 -27.76 -31.73 9.52
C ILE A 21 -28.02 -30.78 8.33
N ALA A 22 -28.46 -31.30 7.18
CA ALA A 22 -28.86 -30.46 6.04
C ALA A 22 -30.15 -29.66 6.32
N GLN A 23 -31.10 -30.26 7.03
CA GLN A 23 -32.38 -29.63 7.36
C GLN A 23 -32.25 -28.62 8.50
N GLU A 24 -31.32 -28.80 9.43
CA GLU A 24 -30.98 -27.84 10.50
C GLU A 24 -30.26 -26.60 9.95
N ARG A 25 -29.41 -26.76 8.91
CA ARG A 25 -28.78 -25.62 8.20
C ARG A 25 -29.77 -24.81 7.36
N GLU A 26 -30.85 -25.39 6.86
CA GLU A 26 -31.90 -24.64 6.13
C GLU A 26 -32.79 -23.78 7.02
N THR A 27 -32.79 -24.00 8.32
CA THR A 27 -33.60 -23.24 9.29
C THR A 27 -32.85 -22.10 9.96
N ASP A 28 -31.55 -21.96 9.70
CA ASP A 28 -30.74 -20.88 10.21
C ASP A 28 -31.24 -19.52 9.64
N PRO A 29 -31.61 -18.56 10.51
CA PRO A 29 -32.09 -17.27 10.08
C PRO A 29 -31.08 -16.50 9.22
N GLU A 30 -29.77 -16.64 9.50
CA GLU A 30 -28.71 -15.99 8.71
C GLU A 30 -28.62 -16.57 7.29
N ILE A 31 -28.76 -17.88 7.13
CA ILE A 31 -28.77 -18.53 5.80
C ILE A 31 -30.01 -18.12 5.00
N ARG A 32 -31.15 -17.92 5.65
CA ARG A 32 -32.35 -17.40 4.98
C ARG A 32 -32.19 -15.96 4.52
N GLU A 33 -31.59 -15.13 5.35
CA GLU A 33 -31.32 -13.73 5.02
C GLU A 33 -30.34 -13.62 3.86
N LEU A 34 -29.24 -14.39 3.88
CA LEU A 34 -28.28 -14.45 2.77
C LEU A 34 -28.93 -14.93 1.46
N ARG A 35 -29.81 -15.93 1.50
CA ARG A 35 -30.55 -16.37 0.30
C ARG A 35 -31.46 -15.26 -0.24
N GLN A 36 -32.17 -14.53 0.61
CA GLN A 36 -32.97 -13.38 0.18
C GLN A 36 -32.11 -12.28 -0.44
N GLN A 37 -30.93 -12.01 0.10
CA GLN A 37 -30.01 -11.03 -0.49
C GLN A 37 -29.49 -11.48 -1.85
N ILE A 38 -29.16 -12.76 -2.01
CA ILE A 38 -28.75 -13.34 -3.30
C ILE A 38 -29.87 -13.26 -4.34
N GLU A 39 -31.10 -13.62 -3.97
CA GLU A 39 -32.27 -13.49 -4.87
C GLU A 39 -32.55 -12.04 -5.26
N ALA A 40 -32.40 -11.09 -4.32
CA ALA A 40 -32.54 -9.67 -4.61
C ALA A 40 -31.45 -9.14 -5.57
N MET A 41 -30.20 -9.57 -5.39
CA MET A 41 -29.10 -9.23 -6.29
C MET A 41 -29.27 -9.85 -7.68
N GLN A 42 -29.76 -11.09 -7.78
CA GLN A 42 -30.06 -11.73 -9.06
C GLN A 42 -31.16 -10.96 -9.81
N ALA A 43 -32.23 -10.54 -9.11
CA ALA A 43 -33.27 -9.75 -9.72
C ALA A 43 -32.78 -8.36 -10.20
N GLN A 44 -31.82 -7.75 -9.50
CA GLN A 44 -31.18 -6.52 -9.96
C GLN A 44 -30.32 -6.76 -11.21
N LEU A 45 -29.57 -7.85 -11.27
CA LEU A 45 -28.78 -8.22 -12.45
C LEU A 45 -29.66 -8.45 -13.68
N ASP A 46 -30.77 -9.16 -13.53
CA ASP A 46 -31.73 -9.39 -14.62
C ASP A 46 -32.35 -8.08 -15.12
N SER A 47 -32.66 -7.17 -14.20
CA SER A 47 -33.15 -5.82 -14.55
C SER A 47 -32.14 -5.00 -15.32
N LEU A 48 -30.86 -5.06 -14.92
CA LEU A 48 -29.76 -4.37 -15.62
C LEU A 48 -29.51 -4.96 -17.00
N GLN A 49 -29.56 -6.29 -17.15
CA GLN A 49 -29.42 -6.96 -18.44
C GLN A 49 -30.57 -6.59 -19.39
N THR A 50 -31.79 -6.50 -18.87
CA THR A 50 -32.96 -6.06 -19.65
C THR A 50 -32.80 -4.62 -20.14
N ARG A 51 -32.38 -3.70 -19.27
CA ARG A 51 -32.05 -2.31 -19.65
C ARG A 51 -30.97 -2.20 -20.67
N LEU A 52 -29.90 -3.02 -20.53
CA LEU A 52 -28.80 -3.04 -21.50
C LEU A 52 -29.28 -3.49 -22.89
N SER A 53 -30.14 -4.51 -22.94
CA SER A 53 -30.73 -5.00 -24.20
C SER A 53 -31.69 -3.98 -24.84
N GLU A 54 -32.44 -3.22 -24.04
CA GLU A 54 -33.30 -2.13 -24.52
C GLU A 54 -32.48 -0.98 -25.12
N ILE A 55 -31.35 -0.59 -24.46
CA ILE A 55 -30.42 0.42 -24.97
C ILE A 55 -29.78 -0.05 -26.29
N GLN A 56 -29.35 -1.31 -26.37
CA GLN A 56 -28.80 -1.88 -27.60
C GLN A 56 -29.83 -1.94 -28.72
N GLN A 57 -31.09 -2.22 -28.46
CA GLN A 57 -32.15 -2.20 -29.45
C GLN A 57 -32.51 -0.78 -29.90
N GLN A 58 -32.42 0.21 -29.02
CA GLN A 58 -32.63 1.62 -29.38
C GLN A 58 -31.48 2.17 -30.23
N SER A 59 -30.26 1.66 -30.05
CA SER A 59 -29.09 2.06 -30.86
C SER A 59 -29.06 1.44 -32.27
N THR A 60 -29.83 0.36 -32.51
CA THR A 60 -29.85 -0.33 -33.82
C THR A 60 -31.13 0.01 -34.64
N GLY A 61 -32.09 0.79 -34.10
CA GLY A 61 -33.36 1.11 -34.72
C GLY A 61 -33.59 2.56 -35.18
N GLY A 62 -32.56 3.40 -35.17
CA GLY A 62 -32.66 4.80 -35.57
C GLY A 62 -32.11 5.04 -36.96
N ASP A 63 -33.02 5.43 -37.88
CA ASP A 63 -32.69 6.00 -39.18
C ASP A 63 -31.72 7.20 -39.05
N ALA A 64 -30.80 7.34 -40.00
CA ALA A 64 -29.77 8.37 -40.06
C ALA A 64 -30.35 9.79 -39.96
N ALA A 65 -30.36 10.36 -38.76
CA ALA A 65 -30.38 11.79 -38.54
C ALA A 65 -28.97 12.24 -38.16
N GLU A 66 -28.47 13.29 -38.79
CA GLU A 66 -27.15 13.89 -38.55
C GLU A 66 -26.88 14.06 -37.06
N PRO A 67 -25.65 13.76 -36.57
CA PRO A 67 -25.30 13.93 -35.20
C PRO A 67 -25.31 15.42 -34.86
N SER A 68 -26.24 15.84 -34.00
CA SER A 68 -26.15 17.10 -33.30
C SER A 68 -24.91 17.04 -32.39
N GLU A 69 -24.02 18.01 -32.52
CA GLU A 69 -22.82 18.18 -31.66
C GLU A 69 -23.16 18.05 -30.18
N PRO A 70 -22.33 17.33 -29.39
CA PRO A 70 -22.50 17.30 -27.95
C PRO A 70 -22.27 18.72 -27.41
N SER A 71 -23.27 19.26 -26.69
CA SER A 71 -23.18 20.54 -25.99
C SER A 71 -21.95 20.54 -25.05
N ASP A 72 -21.03 21.46 -25.29
CA ASP A 72 -19.85 21.72 -24.44
C ASP A 72 -20.32 22.05 -23.00
N PRO A 73 -19.89 21.31 -21.98
CA PRO A 73 -20.27 21.58 -20.59
C PRO A 73 -19.77 22.93 -20.05
N ARG A 74 -19.05 23.72 -20.87
CA ARG A 74 -18.54 25.06 -20.54
C ARG A 74 -19.47 26.22 -20.90
N SER A 75 -20.67 25.99 -21.38
CA SER A 75 -21.64 27.02 -21.79
C SER A 75 -22.64 27.41 -20.69
N GLY A 76 -22.24 27.50 -19.42
CA GLY A 76 -23.05 28.05 -18.33
C GLY A 76 -22.79 29.56 -18.14
N PRO A 77 -23.79 30.37 -17.73
CA PRO A 77 -23.64 31.83 -17.60
C PRO A 77 -22.63 32.29 -16.52
N GLU A 78 -22.07 31.40 -15.74
CA GLU A 78 -21.07 31.72 -14.70
C GLU A 78 -19.63 31.76 -15.21
N TYR A 79 -19.36 31.25 -16.44
CA TYR A 79 -18.02 31.24 -17.04
C TYR A 79 -17.73 32.48 -17.89
N ALA A 80 -18.75 33.25 -18.25
CA ALA A 80 -18.59 34.44 -19.11
C ALA A 80 -18.14 35.71 -18.33
N ALA A 81 -18.16 35.67 -16.99
CA ALA A 81 -17.82 36.86 -16.17
C ALA A 81 -16.33 36.96 -15.79
N ALA A 82 -15.51 35.98 -16.11
CA ALA A 82 -14.09 35.93 -15.67
C ALA A 82 -13.06 36.26 -16.76
N ILE A 83 -13.48 36.60 -17.98
CA ILE A 83 -12.57 36.83 -19.14
C ILE A 83 -12.58 38.28 -19.65
N ASP A 84 -13.23 39.21 -18.96
CA ASP A 84 -13.27 40.62 -19.40
C ASP A 84 -12.34 41.50 -18.55
N ALA A 85 -11.01 41.26 -18.61
CA ALA A 85 -9.99 42.20 -18.16
C ALA A 85 -8.65 41.89 -18.84
N GLY A 86 -8.46 42.38 -20.05
CA GLY A 86 -7.17 42.30 -20.71
C GLY A 86 -7.25 42.54 -22.23
N ASP A 87 -7.59 43.76 -22.59
CA ASP A 87 -7.54 44.24 -23.98
C ASP A 87 -6.09 44.58 -24.36
N GLU A 88 -5.40 43.67 -25.11
CA GLU A 88 -4.33 44.05 -26.04
C GLU A 88 -4.48 43.18 -27.27
N ALA A 89 -4.56 43.89 -28.42
CA ALA A 89 -4.78 43.34 -29.71
C ALA A 89 -3.66 42.36 -30.13
N ASP A 90 -4.03 41.12 -30.38
CA ASP A 90 -3.22 40.16 -31.12
C ASP A 90 -3.91 39.80 -32.45
N ASP A 91 -3.15 39.90 -33.55
CA ASP A 91 -3.60 39.68 -34.91
C ASP A 91 -4.18 38.26 -35.05
N GLY A 92 -5.49 38.20 -35.31
CA GLY A 92 -6.26 36.97 -35.43
C GLY A 92 -5.73 35.99 -36.50
N VAL A 93 -5.05 34.96 -36.04
CA VAL A 93 -4.94 33.70 -36.76
C VAL A 93 -5.82 32.68 -36.02
N GLU A 94 -7.03 32.46 -36.52
CA GLU A 94 -7.83 31.31 -36.09
C GLU A 94 -6.97 30.03 -36.20
N PRO A 95 -6.88 29.19 -35.19
CA PRO A 95 -6.17 27.92 -35.29
C PRO A 95 -6.88 27.06 -36.34
N GLN A 96 -6.30 26.94 -37.53
CA GLN A 96 -6.81 26.07 -38.59
C GLN A 96 -6.81 24.64 -38.08
N ALA A 97 -7.95 23.96 -38.21
CA ALA A 97 -8.04 22.53 -37.95
C ALA A 97 -6.95 21.78 -38.74
N PRO A 98 -6.26 20.83 -38.11
CA PRO A 98 -5.16 20.12 -38.76
C PRO A 98 -5.66 19.41 -40.01
N THR A 99 -4.89 19.51 -41.09
CA THR A 99 -5.19 18.82 -42.35
C THR A 99 -5.12 17.30 -42.16
N PRO A 100 -5.81 16.50 -43.02
CA PRO A 100 -5.71 15.03 -42.95
C PRO A 100 -4.26 14.52 -42.96
N ALA A 101 -3.38 15.12 -43.75
CA ALA A 101 -1.96 14.75 -43.77
C ALA A 101 -1.22 15.08 -42.48
N GLN A 102 -1.58 16.17 -41.79
CA GLN A 102 -1.05 16.48 -40.44
C GLN A 102 -1.60 15.53 -39.38
N LEU A 103 -2.85 15.09 -39.49
CA LEU A 103 -3.43 14.08 -38.62
C LEU A 103 -2.75 12.73 -38.85
N ASP A 104 -2.54 12.29 -40.09
CA ASP A 104 -1.84 11.04 -40.40
C ASP A 104 -0.40 11.06 -39.85
N GLN A 105 0.30 12.20 -39.99
CA GLN A 105 1.64 12.35 -39.44
C GLN A 105 1.65 12.30 -37.92
N ARG A 106 0.67 12.89 -37.24
CA ARG A 106 0.51 12.79 -35.75
C ARG A 106 0.17 11.38 -35.33
N ILE A 107 -0.72 10.69 -36.04
CA ILE A 107 -1.06 9.30 -35.78
C ILE A 107 0.19 8.42 -35.94
N SER A 108 0.92 8.54 -37.06
CA SER A 108 2.15 7.76 -37.29
C SER A 108 3.23 8.02 -36.22
N SER A 109 3.35 9.27 -35.75
CA SER A 109 4.29 9.59 -34.66
C SER A 109 3.84 8.96 -33.34
N LEU A 110 2.54 8.94 -33.05
CA LEU A 110 1.99 8.27 -31.84
C LEU A 110 2.14 6.74 -31.91
N GLU A 111 1.94 6.16 -33.12
CA GLU A 111 2.16 4.72 -33.32
C GLU A 111 3.63 4.35 -33.13
N THR A 112 4.57 5.14 -33.65
CA THR A 112 6.01 4.93 -33.45
C THR A 112 6.38 5.00 -31.96
N VAL A 113 5.87 6.01 -31.23
CA VAL A 113 6.06 6.15 -29.80
C VAL A 113 5.46 4.95 -29.06
N ALA A 114 4.26 4.50 -29.45
CA ALA A 114 3.64 3.32 -28.84
C ALA A 114 4.43 2.03 -29.08
N ASP A 115 4.99 1.87 -30.28
CA ASP A 115 5.85 0.72 -30.61
C ASP A 115 7.15 0.74 -29.81
N ASP A 116 7.80 1.90 -29.65
CA ASP A 116 8.99 2.07 -28.83
C ASP A 116 8.70 1.70 -27.36
N TRP A 117 7.59 2.19 -26.81
CA TRP A 117 7.16 1.85 -25.44
C TRP A 117 6.85 0.36 -25.28
N THR A 118 6.15 -0.24 -26.26
CA THR A 118 5.79 -1.67 -26.19
C THR A 118 7.03 -2.56 -26.16
N SER A 119 8.11 -2.16 -26.84
CA SER A 119 9.38 -2.89 -26.85
C SER A 119 10.24 -2.61 -25.60
N ALA A 120 10.07 -1.44 -24.97
CA ALA A 120 10.85 -1.00 -23.81
C ALA A 120 10.23 -1.39 -22.47
N ILE A 121 8.90 -1.68 -22.41
CA ILE A 121 8.24 -2.09 -21.17
C ILE A 121 8.57 -3.54 -20.87
N ARG A 122 9.08 -3.77 -19.66
CA ARG A 122 9.34 -5.10 -19.10
C ARG A 122 8.25 -5.43 -18.09
N PHE A 123 7.65 -6.60 -18.23
CA PHE A 123 6.71 -7.13 -17.29
C PHE A 123 7.41 -8.12 -16.35
N GLY A 124 7.04 -8.09 -15.09
CA GLY A 124 7.48 -9.00 -14.07
C GLY A 124 6.37 -9.31 -13.09
N GLY A 125 6.67 -10.11 -12.10
CA GLY A 125 5.66 -10.42 -11.11
C GLY A 125 6.19 -11.28 -9.97
N ALA A 126 5.26 -11.68 -9.09
CA ALA A 126 5.58 -12.61 -8.02
C ALA A 126 4.35 -13.42 -7.61
N VAL A 127 4.62 -14.64 -7.16
CA VAL A 127 3.68 -15.47 -6.40
C VAL A 127 4.30 -15.73 -5.05
N ARG A 128 3.59 -15.39 -3.96
CA ARG A 128 4.08 -15.59 -2.59
C ARG A 128 3.13 -16.44 -1.79
N LEU A 129 3.72 -17.35 -1.03
CA LEU A 129 3.08 -18.21 -0.05
C LEU A 129 3.52 -17.79 1.34
N ASN A 130 2.62 -17.83 2.30
CA ASN A 130 2.91 -17.47 3.67
C ASN A 130 2.42 -18.53 4.65
N TYR A 131 3.26 -18.89 5.61
CA TYR A 131 2.88 -19.65 6.78
C TYR A 131 3.01 -18.77 8.02
N ALA A 132 1.99 -18.77 8.87
CA ALA A 132 2.00 -18.00 10.12
C ALA A 132 1.49 -18.83 11.29
N TRP A 133 2.24 -18.80 12.40
CA TRP A 133 1.81 -19.30 13.69
C TRP A 133 1.83 -18.16 14.72
N ARG A 134 0.79 -18.07 15.57
CA ARG A 134 0.58 -16.98 16.49
C ARG A 134 0.30 -17.52 17.90
N ASP A 135 1.10 -17.12 18.90
CA ASP A 135 0.92 -17.55 20.30
C ASP A 135 -0.28 -16.89 21.01
N TYR A 136 -0.81 -15.83 20.40
CA TYR A 136 -1.94 -15.03 20.92
C TYR A 136 -3.28 -15.36 20.25
N ASP A 137 -3.32 -16.33 19.35
CA ASP A 137 -4.49 -16.82 18.65
C ASP A 137 -4.66 -18.32 18.94
N GLU A 138 -5.70 -18.67 19.72
CA GLU A 138 -5.93 -20.07 20.11
C GLU A 138 -6.18 -20.96 18.89
N GLY A 139 -6.92 -20.45 17.88
CA GLY A 139 -7.15 -21.19 16.63
C GLY A 139 -5.86 -21.48 15.88
N SER A 140 -4.94 -20.50 15.81
CA SER A 140 -3.63 -20.68 15.19
C SER A 140 -2.77 -21.70 15.95
N LYS A 141 -2.84 -21.70 17.29
CA LYS A 141 -2.13 -22.69 18.11
C LYS A 141 -2.69 -24.11 17.91
N ASP A 142 -4.00 -24.24 17.91
CA ASP A 142 -4.67 -25.54 17.76
C ASP A 142 -4.43 -26.18 16.37
N ARG A 143 -4.39 -25.36 15.33
CA ARG A 143 -4.08 -25.79 13.95
C ARG A 143 -2.59 -25.92 13.67
N VAL A 144 -1.73 -25.49 14.60
CA VAL A 144 -0.27 -25.42 14.40
C VAL A 144 0.08 -24.47 13.25
N GLY A 145 -0.58 -23.31 13.20
CA GLY A 145 -0.41 -22.30 12.16
C GLY A 145 -1.29 -22.51 10.93
N ASP A 146 -1.23 -21.54 10.05
CA ASP A 146 -2.00 -21.48 8.81
C ASP A 146 -1.06 -21.24 7.63
N PHE A 147 -1.37 -21.83 6.46
CA PHE A 147 -0.60 -21.69 5.22
C PHE A 147 -1.52 -21.18 4.12
N GLU A 148 -1.09 -20.11 3.42
CA GLU A 148 -1.93 -19.44 2.43
C GLU A 148 -1.14 -18.94 1.22
N LEU A 149 -1.83 -18.73 0.10
CA LEU A 149 -1.35 -17.90 -1.00
C LEU A 149 -1.51 -16.42 -0.55
N GLU A 150 -0.39 -15.79 -0.20
CA GLU A 150 -0.43 -14.44 0.38
C GLU A 150 -0.57 -13.37 -0.71
N LEU A 151 0.16 -13.51 -1.83
CA LEU A 151 0.24 -12.49 -2.85
C LEU A 151 0.36 -13.06 -4.25
N PHE A 152 -0.38 -12.46 -5.19
CA PHE A 152 -0.09 -12.46 -6.61
C PHE A 152 0.18 -11.02 -7.07
N ARG A 153 1.31 -10.77 -7.77
CA ARG A 153 1.79 -9.46 -8.17
C ARG A 153 2.11 -9.42 -9.65
N ILE A 154 1.80 -8.29 -10.27
CA ILE A 154 2.25 -7.94 -11.63
C ILE A 154 2.89 -6.56 -11.55
N ASN A 155 4.04 -6.38 -12.17
CA ASN A 155 4.69 -5.09 -12.33
C ASN A 155 5.06 -4.84 -13.80
N ALA A 156 5.13 -3.56 -14.14
CA ALA A 156 5.55 -3.07 -15.44
C ALA A 156 6.54 -1.92 -15.23
N ASP A 157 7.72 -2.05 -15.81
CA ASP A 157 8.78 -1.06 -15.76
C ASP A 157 9.25 -0.76 -17.17
N GLY A 158 9.46 0.51 -17.51
CA GLY A 158 9.89 0.90 -18.84
C GLY A 158 10.61 2.24 -18.87
N GLU A 159 11.43 2.43 -19.90
CA GLU A 159 12.18 3.65 -20.13
C GLU A 159 12.30 3.90 -21.63
N VAL A 160 11.89 5.11 -22.08
CA VAL A 160 12.03 5.57 -23.47
C VAL A 160 12.53 7.00 -23.46
N GLY A 161 13.78 7.19 -23.92
CA GLY A 161 14.48 8.47 -23.79
C GLY A 161 14.55 8.86 -22.31
N ASP A 162 14.14 10.07 -22.00
CA ASP A 162 14.19 10.63 -20.63
C ASP A 162 12.92 10.31 -19.81
N VAL A 163 11.97 9.55 -20.41
CA VAL A 163 10.70 9.21 -19.75
C VAL A 163 10.74 7.80 -19.19
N LYS A 164 10.36 7.65 -17.92
CA LYS A 164 10.29 6.38 -17.20
C LYS A 164 8.86 6.06 -16.78
N LEU A 165 8.57 4.79 -16.65
CA LEU A 165 7.33 4.27 -16.09
C LEU A 165 7.67 3.17 -15.09
N SER A 166 7.03 3.19 -13.92
CA SER A 166 7.02 2.04 -13.01
C SER A 166 5.66 1.90 -12.37
N ALA A 167 5.11 0.69 -12.43
CA ALA A 167 3.81 0.38 -11.84
C ALA A 167 3.80 -1.04 -11.30
N GLU A 168 3.17 -1.23 -10.15
CA GLU A 168 3.02 -2.52 -9.52
C GLU A 168 1.63 -2.67 -8.92
N TRP A 169 0.92 -3.72 -9.36
CA TRP A 169 -0.37 -4.14 -8.82
C TRP A 169 -0.22 -5.43 -8.04
N ARG A 170 -0.86 -5.47 -6.86
CA ARG A 170 -0.85 -6.59 -5.93
C ARG A 170 -2.25 -7.08 -5.64
N ARG A 171 -2.46 -8.39 -5.72
CA ARG A 171 -3.67 -9.08 -5.24
C ARG A 171 -3.29 -9.89 -4.00
N TYR A 172 -3.86 -9.50 -2.88
CA TYR A 172 -3.84 -10.24 -1.61
C TYR A 172 -5.11 -11.10 -1.49
N ASN A 173 -5.25 -11.90 -0.42
CA ASN A 173 -6.40 -12.77 -0.24
C ASN A 173 -7.73 -12.00 -0.29
N ASP A 174 -7.84 -10.91 0.47
CA ASP A 174 -9.11 -10.21 0.69
C ASP A 174 -9.26 -8.94 -0.14
N PHE A 175 -8.15 -8.33 -0.58
CA PHE A 175 -8.15 -7.07 -1.30
C PHE A 175 -7.12 -7.03 -2.43
N HIS A 176 -7.11 -5.95 -3.18
CA HIS A 176 -6.05 -5.62 -4.15
C HIS A 176 -5.63 -4.16 -3.97
N ALA A 177 -4.38 -3.86 -4.27
CA ALA A 177 -3.82 -2.53 -4.19
C ALA A 177 -2.87 -2.22 -5.35
N ILE A 178 -2.74 -0.95 -5.69
CA ILE A 178 -1.60 -0.42 -6.42
C ILE A 178 -0.52 -0.15 -5.38
N HIS A 179 0.64 -0.77 -5.50
CA HIS A 179 1.77 -0.48 -4.63
C HIS A 179 2.42 0.85 -5.02
N HIS A 180 2.73 1.01 -6.29
CA HIS A 180 3.16 2.26 -6.89
C HIS A 180 2.70 2.33 -8.35
N ALA A 181 2.55 3.55 -8.86
CA ALA A 181 2.29 3.81 -10.26
C ALA A 181 2.67 5.26 -10.56
N TRP A 182 3.81 5.45 -11.21
CA TRP A 182 4.31 6.78 -11.53
C TRP A 182 4.94 6.84 -12.91
N VAL A 183 4.88 8.03 -13.51
CA VAL A 183 5.65 8.40 -14.67
C VAL A 183 6.78 9.30 -14.22
N GLY A 184 8.01 8.99 -14.64
CA GLY A 184 9.22 9.74 -14.35
C GLY A 184 9.71 10.52 -15.57
N TYR A 185 10.47 11.59 -15.30
CA TYR A 185 11.19 12.34 -16.30
C TYR A 185 12.58 12.73 -15.80
N GLU A 186 13.62 12.39 -16.56
CA GLU A 186 14.99 12.83 -16.28
C GLU A 186 15.24 14.17 -16.97
N PHE A 187 15.35 15.25 -16.20
CA PHE A 187 15.69 16.57 -16.75
C PHE A 187 17.16 16.64 -17.15
N ASN A 188 18.00 15.95 -16.44
CA ASN A 188 19.44 15.79 -16.66
C ASN A 188 19.97 14.69 -15.70
N ASP A 189 21.27 14.40 -15.74
CA ASP A 189 21.94 13.40 -14.92
C ASP A 189 21.78 13.62 -13.39
N GLU A 190 21.39 14.83 -12.96
CA GLU A 190 21.28 15.18 -11.54
C GLU A 190 19.84 15.20 -11.05
N ILE A 191 18.84 15.44 -11.92
CA ILE A 191 17.46 15.71 -11.52
C ILE A 191 16.49 14.79 -12.24
N GLU A 192 15.79 13.98 -11.46
CA GLU A 192 14.69 13.13 -11.91
C GLU A 192 13.40 13.51 -11.16
N MET A 193 12.25 13.47 -11.85
CA MET A 193 10.91 13.69 -11.29
C MET A 193 10.07 12.44 -11.41
N HIS A 194 9.29 12.13 -10.38
CA HIS A 194 8.21 11.15 -10.43
C HIS A 194 6.86 11.83 -10.20
N LEU A 195 5.87 11.51 -11.04
CA LEU A 195 4.49 11.99 -10.92
C LEU A 195 3.55 10.78 -10.81
N GLY A 196 2.78 10.68 -9.75
CA GLY A 196 1.86 9.57 -9.48
C GLY A 196 2.02 9.03 -8.05
N ILE A 197 1.70 7.74 -7.86
CA ILE A 197 1.89 7.04 -6.59
C ILE A 197 3.36 6.62 -6.49
N SER A 198 4.12 7.26 -5.62
CA SER A 198 5.54 7.01 -5.46
C SER A 198 5.96 6.98 -4.00
N GLN A 199 7.03 6.25 -3.70
CA GLN A 199 7.53 6.12 -2.33
C GLN A 199 7.82 7.48 -1.70
N VAL A 200 7.27 7.70 -0.51
CA VAL A 200 7.48 8.90 0.30
C VAL A 200 8.94 8.96 0.78
N PRO A 201 9.67 10.06 0.50
CA PRO A 201 11.08 10.14 0.87
C PRO A 201 11.23 10.52 2.36
N PHE A 202 11.23 9.52 3.23
CA PHE A 202 11.38 9.71 4.67
C PHE A 202 12.23 8.59 5.28
N GLY A 203 13.17 8.93 6.17
CA GLY A 203 14.04 7.98 6.84
C GLY A 203 14.99 7.22 5.90
N ILE A 204 15.29 5.98 6.26
CA ILE A 204 16.12 5.08 5.44
C ILE A 204 15.30 4.56 4.26
N LEU A 205 15.83 4.65 3.05
CA LEU A 205 15.23 4.17 1.83
C LEU A 205 16.05 3.04 1.21
N PRO A 206 15.43 2.09 0.50
CA PRO A 206 13.97 1.91 0.36
C PRO A 206 13.32 1.29 1.61
N PHE A 207 14.10 0.63 2.49
CA PHE A 207 13.59 -0.08 3.67
C PHE A 207 14.44 0.20 4.89
N ALA A 208 13.79 0.52 6.02
CA ALA A 208 14.40 0.71 7.32
C ALA A 208 14.39 -0.58 8.17
N SER A 209 14.34 -1.74 7.51
CA SER A 209 14.34 -3.08 8.10
C SER A 209 14.83 -4.13 7.11
N HIS A 210 15.09 -5.36 7.56
CA HIS A 210 15.62 -6.46 6.74
C HIS A 210 14.62 -7.61 6.59
N GLY A 211 13.68 -7.75 7.53
CA GLY A 211 12.72 -8.84 7.58
C GLY A 211 11.55 -8.64 6.65
N PHE A 212 10.90 -9.75 6.25
CA PHE A 212 9.62 -9.68 5.53
C PHE A 212 8.56 -8.94 6.33
N TRP A 213 8.63 -9.06 7.66
CA TRP A 213 7.65 -8.48 8.58
C TRP A 213 7.87 -6.98 8.86
N PHE A 214 8.86 -6.37 8.28
CA PHE A 214 9.29 -4.98 8.51
C PHE A 214 9.60 -4.65 9.99
N GLY A 215 10.01 -3.43 10.23
CA GLY A 215 10.15 -2.81 11.55
C GLY A 215 8.84 -2.17 12.03
N GLY A 216 8.82 -1.66 13.27
CA GLY A 216 7.67 -0.94 13.80
C GLY A 216 7.39 0.38 13.09
N THR A 217 8.35 0.96 12.38
CA THR A 217 8.26 2.18 11.57
C THR A 217 7.28 2.04 10.41
N TYR A 218 7.20 0.85 9.81
CA TYR A 218 6.27 0.52 8.74
C TYR A 218 4.80 0.70 9.18
N TYR A 219 4.46 0.18 10.35
CA TYR A 219 3.09 0.22 10.88
C TYR A 219 2.64 1.61 11.36
N LEU A 220 3.55 2.58 11.35
CA LEU A 220 3.28 3.99 11.64
C LEU A 220 3.25 4.87 10.39
N GLY A 221 3.44 4.29 9.19
CA GLY A 221 3.50 5.04 7.93
C GLY A 221 4.82 5.81 7.73
N PHE A 222 5.96 5.30 8.25
CA PHE A 222 7.27 5.94 8.13
C PHE A 222 8.33 5.06 7.44
N GLU A 223 7.94 3.95 6.88
CA GLU A 223 8.79 3.03 6.12
C GLU A 223 7.95 2.43 5.00
N ASP A 224 8.50 2.35 3.79
CA ASP A 224 7.86 1.78 2.60
C ASP A 224 6.44 2.32 2.35
N ASP A 225 6.31 3.62 2.54
CA ASP A 225 5.10 4.41 2.40
C ASP A 225 5.00 4.99 0.98
N TYR A 226 3.78 5.06 0.41
CA TYR A 226 3.53 5.48 -0.96
C TYR A 226 2.32 6.41 -1.04
N ASP A 227 2.54 7.60 -1.59
CA ASP A 227 1.54 8.65 -1.73
C ASP A 227 1.39 9.14 -3.17
N THR A 228 0.25 9.79 -3.47
CA THR A 228 -0.07 10.38 -4.77
C THR A 228 0.37 11.84 -4.83
N GLY A 229 1.35 12.12 -5.71
CA GLY A 229 1.88 13.46 -5.84
C GLY A 229 3.03 13.59 -6.82
N VAL A 230 3.93 14.53 -6.54
CA VAL A 230 5.15 14.78 -7.31
C VAL A 230 6.36 14.73 -6.40
N LYS A 231 7.38 14.00 -6.82
CA LYS A 231 8.66 13.87 -6.14
C LYS A 231 9.80 14.21 -7.10
N PHE A 232 10.76 14.99 -6.62
CA PHE A 232 12.03 15.24 -7.29
C PHE A 232 13.16 14.56 -6.54
N ILE A 233 14.04 13.90 -7.28
CA ILE A 233 15.27 13.29 -6.80
C ILE A 233 16.41 14.10 -7.40
N HIS A 234 17.24 14.70 -6.54
CA HIS A 234 18.35 15.56 -6.94
C HIS A 234 19.68 15.01 -6.41
N LYS A 235 20.57 14.65 -7.30
CA LYS A 235 21.91 14.10 -7.03
C LYS A 235 22.96 15.05 -7.61
N PRO A 236 23.29 16.17 -6.93
CA PRO A 236 24.23 17.16 -7.45
C PRO A 236 25.66 16.61 -7.60
N ASN A 237 25.98 15.51 -6.96
CA ASN A 237 27.22 14.76 -7.04
C ASN A 237 27.04 13.38 -6.40
N GLU A 238 28.10 12.55 -6.40
CA GLU A 238 28.08 11.20 -5.84
C GLU A 238 27.95 11.17 -4.30
N ASP A 239 28.25 12.27 -3.61
CA ASP A 239 28.22 12.35 -2.14
C ASP A 239 26.83 12.68 -1.57
N TRP A 240 25.90 13.23 -2.36
CA TRP A 240 24.66 13.75 -1.86
C TRP A 240 23.44 13.32 -2.69
N THR A 241 22.38 12.93 -1.99
CA THR A 241 21.05 12.75 -2.56
C THR A 241 20.03 13.59 -1.79
N PHE A 242 19.27 14.40 -2.50
CA PHE A 242 18.16 15.18 -1.96
C PHE A 242 16.85 14.73 -2.58
N HIS A 243 15.79 14.72 -1.78
CA HIS A 243 14.43 14.51 -2.26
C HIS A 243 13.56 15.67 -1.82
N TYR A 244 12.72 16.14 -2.74
CA TYR A 244 11.69 17.16 -2.52
C TYR A 244 10.38 16.58 -3.03
N ALA A 245 9.36 16.52 -2.18
CA ALA A 245 8.09 15.97 -2.64
C ALA A 245 6.90 16.78 -2.11
N PHE A 246 5.84 16.77 -2.91
CA PHE A 246 4.51 17.19 -2.51
C PHE A 246 3.52 16.09 -2.87
N TYR A 247 2.82 15.60 -1.86
CA TYR A 247 1.76 14.63 -2.03
C TYR A 247 0.42 15.27 -1.69
N LYS A 248 -0.55 15.04 -2.57
CA LYS A 248 -1.88 15.62 -2.38
C LYS A 248 -2.68 14.84 -1.36
N ASN A 249 -2.56 13.53 -1.39
CA ASN A 249 -3.25 12.54 -0.56
C ASN A 249 -2.45 11.22 -0.56
N PRO A 250 -2.80 10.24 0.29
CA PRO A 250 -2.31 8.87 0.24
C PRO A 250 -2.49 8.22 -1.15
N GLU A 251 -2.18 6.93 -1.30
CA GLU A 251 -2.30 6.22 -2.58
C GLU A 251 -3.68 6.40 -3.21
N TYR A 252 -4.73 6.47 -2.40
CA TYR A 252 -6.12 6.64 -2.84
C TYR A 252 -6.73 7.91 -2.26
N ALA A 253 -7.56 8.59 -3.07
CA ALA A 253 -8.36 9.72 -2.62
C ALA A 253 -9.55 9.28 -1.73
N ASP A 254 -9.92 8.00 -1.76
CA ASP A 254 -10.91 7.40 -0.87
C ASP A 254 -10.24 7.00 0.46
N ASP A 255 -10.39 7.84 1.46
CA ASP A 255 -9.82 7.69 2.80
C ASP A 255 -10.58 6.68 3.68
N SER A 256 -11.76 6.22 3.28
CA SER A 256 -12.47 5.11 3.91
C SER A 256 -11.98 3.72 3.47
N ARG A 257 -11.10 3.67 2.47
CA ARG A 257 -10.58 2.42 1.91
C ARG A 257 -9.42 1.88 2.76
N PHE A 258 -9.62 0.76 3.47
CA PHE A 258 -8.60 0.04 4.24
C PHE A 258 -7.80 -0.96 3.39
N GLY A 259 -8.34 -1.42 2.27
CA GLY A 259 -7.68 -2.28 1.29
C GLY A 259 -6.63 -1.52 0.48
N ARG A 260 -5.56 -1.08 1.16
CA ARG A 260 -4.41 -0.33 0.62
C ARG A 260 -3.09 -0.96 1.12
N TYR A 261 -1.98 -0.52 0.57
CA TYR A 261 -0.66 -1.03 0.93
C TYR A 261 -0.01 -0.21 2.04
N SER A 262 0.00 1.12 1.94
CA SER A 262 0.63 2.00 2.93
C SER A 262 -0.27 2.25 4.14
N PHE A 263 0.37 2.46 5.30
CA PHE A 263 -0.33 2.79 6.54
C PHE A 263 -0.56 4.30 6.66
N ASP A 264 -1.74 4.75 6.27
CA ASP A 264 -2.18 6.13 6.33
C ASP A 264 -3.34 6.32 7.29
N LEU A 265 -3.67 7.57 7.58
CA LEU A 265 -4.91 7.88 8.29
C LEU A 265 -6.11 7.47 7.43
N VAL A 266 -7.04 6.74 8.04
CA VAL A 266 -8.26 6.26 7.40
C VAL A 266 -9.48 6.64 8.21
N THR A 267 -10.57 7.01 7.51
CA THR A 267 -11.84 7.37 8.14
C THR A 267 -12.65 6.13 8.49
N GLY A 268 -13.26 6.12 9.66
CA GLY A 268 -14.15 5.05 10.10
C GLY A 268 -14.65 5.23 11.52
N GLY A 269 -15.91 4.92 11.79
CA GLY A 269 -16.51 5.09 13.11
C GLY A 269 -16.42 6.54 13.61
N ASP A 270 -15.88 6.75 14.80
CA ASP A 270 -15.67 8.07 15.40
C ASP A 270 -14.44 8.80 14.81
N GLN A 271 -13.54 8.10 14.14
CA GLN A 271 -12.33 8.65 13.54
C GLN A 271 -12.60 9.03 12.08
N GLN A 272 -12.65 10.34 11.81
CA GLN A 272 -12.98 10.90 10.50
C GLN A 272 -11.83 11.75 9.95
N ASN A 273 -10.59 11.29 10.19
CA ASN A 273 -9.37 12.01 9.85
C ASN A 273 -8.72 11.42 8.60
N SER A 274 -8.33 12.28 7.66
CA SER A 274 -7.61 11.94 6.44
C SER A 274 -6.39 12.84 6.24
N GLU A 275 -5.39 12.32 5.54
CA GLU A 275 -4.16 13.04 5.23
C GLU A 275 -4.29 13.83 3.93
N THR A 276 -3.71 15.03 3.91
CA THR A 276 -3.71 15.84 2.68
C THR A 276 -2.59 16.88 2.70
N ASN A 277 -2.15 17.27 1.48
CA ASN A 277 -1.16 18.34 1.25
C ASN A 277 0.12 18.14 2.08
N GLN A 278 0.80 17.03 1.85
CA GLN A 278 2.04 16.67 2.52
C GLN A 278 3.26 17.15 1.73
N PHE A 279 4.22 17.76 2.42
CA PHE A 279 5.52 18.15 1.90
C PHE A 279 6.60 17.31 2.57
N ASN A 280 7.54 16.81 1.79
CA ASN A 280 8.69 16.07 2.26
C ASN A 280 9.99 16.71 1.77
N LEU A 281 10.97 16.75 2.66
CA LEU A 281 12.35 17.11 2.37
C LEU A 281 13.25 16.06 3.00
N ARG A 282 14.09 15.41 2.21
CA ARG A 282 15.09 14.45 2.68
C ARG A 282 16.45 14.80 2.08
N GLY A 283 17.49 14.84 2.90
CA GLY A 283 18.87 14.97 2.47
C GLY A 283 19.72 13.84 3.05
N GLU A 284 20.52 13.22 2.23
CA GLU A 284 21.38 12.10 2.61
C GLU A 284 22.79 12.32 2.07
N ARG A 285 23.77 12.09 2.90
CA ARG A 285 25.18 12.10 2.53
C ARG A 285 25.75 10.69 2.48
N HIS A 286 26.35 10.38 1.35
CA HIS A 286 27.04 9.12 1.11
C HIS A 286 28.52 9.27 1.49
N LEU A 287 29.01 8.44 2.40
CA LEU A 287 30.38 8.44 2.87
C LEU A 287 31.02 7.09 2.54
N PHE A 288 32.16 7.14 1.87
CA PHE A 288 33.02 5.98 1.72
C PHE A 288 34.10 5.99 2.81
N ILE A 289 34.13 4.90 3.61
CA ILE A 289 35.11 4.74 4.68
C ILE A 289 36.13 3.71 4.24
N ASP A 290 37.36 4.18 3.97
CA ASP A 290 38.40 3.34 3.43
C ASP A 290 38.66 2.09 4.30
N GLY A 291 38.74 0.93 3.64
CA GLY A 291 38.93 -0.37 4.29
C GLY A 291 37.73 -0.93 5.05
N LEU A 292 36.60 -0.18 5.18
CA LEU A 292 35.38 -0.62 5.88
C LEU A 292 34.19 -0.79 4.95
N GLY A 293 33.81 0.22 4.14
CA GLY A 293 32.67 0.22 3.27
C GLY A 293 31.95 1.56 3.18
N THR A 294 30.62 1.58 3.10
CA THR A 294 29.81 2.78 2.95
C THR A 294 29.03 3.10 4.23
N LEU A 295 28.81 4.38 4.45
CA LEU A 295 27.93 4.91 5.50
C LEU A 295 27.11 6.04 4.92
N ASP A 296 25.80 5.85 4.89
CA ASP A 296 24.83 6.86 4.49
C ASP A 296 24.22 7.49 5.75
N VAL A 297 24.23 8.83 5.85
CA VAL A 297 23.64 9.57 6.97
C VAL A 297 22.70 10.62 6.44
N GLY A 298 21.52 10.72 7.02
CA GLY A 298 20.51 11.61 6.50
C GLY A 298 19.55 12.18 7.52
N LEU A 299 18.85 13.22 7.07
CA LEU A 299 17.77 13.87 7.79
C LEU A 299 16.54 13.94 6.90
N SER A 300 15.37 13.82 7.51
CA SER A 300 14.08 13.91 6.82
C SER A 300 13.12 14.80 7.59
N LEU A 301 12.34 15.59 6.85
CA LEU A 301 11.25 16.42 7.34
C LEU A 301 10.00 16.07 6.56
N GLN A 302 8.89 15.93 7.26
CA GLN A 302 7.55 15.73 6.69
C GLN A 302 6.59 16.68 7.37
N GLN A 303 5.80 17.40 6.59
CA GLN A 303 4.74 18.27 7.08
C GLN A 303 3.52 18.12 6.18
N GLY A 304 2.34 17.94 6.78
CA GLY A 304 1.08 17.81 6.07
C GLY A 304 -0.09 18.35 6.86
N ARG A 305 -1.27 18.10 6.36
CA ARG A 305 -2.54 18.43 7.01
C ARG A 305 -3.33 17.19 7.32
N VAL A 306 -4.06 17.24 8.42
CA VAL A 306 -5.09 16.26 8.80
C VAL A 306 -6.44 16.94 8.64
N PHE A 307 -7.26 16.47 7.71
CA PHE A 307 -8.62 16.97 7.50
C PHE A 307 -9.62 16.06 8.22
N ASN A 308 -10.54 16.65 8.97
CA ASN A 308 -11.59 15.89 9.64
C ASN A 308 -12.92 16.09 8.90
N ASP A 309 -13.48 15.02 8.36
CA ASP A 309 -14.71 15.06 7.53
C ASP A 309 -15.95 15.45 8.32
N PHE A 310 -16.00 15.16 9.61
CA PHE A 310 -17.14 15.52 10.44
C PHE A 310 -17.13 17.02 10.83
N THR A 311 -15.99 17.51 11.31
CA THR A 311 -15.87 18.90 11.77
C THR A 311 -15.56 19.89 10.64
N GLN A 312 -15.18 19.41 9.46
CA GLN A 312 -14.69 20.17 8.30
C GLN A 312 -13.50 21.08 8.64
N ARG A 313 -12.71 20.69 9.63
CA ARG A 313 -11.54 21.44 10.11
C ARG A 313 -10.26 20.73 9.69
N LYS A 314 -9.18 21.52 9.64
CA LYS A 314 -7.83 21.05 9.31
C LYS A 314 -6.93 21.19 10.51
N GLY A 315 -6.30 20.10 10.90
CA GLY A 315 -5.16 20.08 11.81
C GLY A 315 -3.84 19.96 11.05
N ASP A 316 -2.76 19.89 11.79
CA ASP A 316 -1.41 19.75 11.27
C ASP A 316 -0.87 18.34 11.54
N ARG A 317 0.04 17.87 10.68
CA ARG A 317 0.92 16.75 10.98
C ARG A 317 2.36 17.12 10.64
N TYR A 318 3.29 16.62 11.43
CA TYR A 318 4.70 16.69 11.09
C TYR A 318 5.47 15.46 11.59
N ALA A 319 6.56 15.15 10.91
CA ALA A 319 7.55 14.21 11.39
C ALA A 319 8.96 14.67 11.01
N VAL A 320 9.91 14.34 11.86
CA VAL A 320 11.34 14.55 11.61
C VAL A 320 12.07 13.25 11.89
N ALA A 321 13.04 12.89 11.04
CA ALA A 321 13.88 11.72 11.23
C ALA A 321 15.35 12.04 11.03
N GLY A 322 16.19 11.38 11.84
CA GLY A 322 17.62 11.24 11.58
C GLY A 322 17.96 9.77 11.43
N HIS A 323 18.80 9.44 10.45
CA HIS A 323 19.16 8.06 10.18
C HIS A 323 20.61 7.87 9.77
N ALA A 324 21.07 6.63 9.92
CA ALA A 324 22.34 6.14 9.40
C ALA A 324 22.17 4.70 8.89
N ASP A 325 22.71 4.39 7.71
CA ASP A 325 22.80 3.05 7.13
C ASP A 325 24.25 2.75 6.75
N ALA A 326 24.85 1.75 7.40
CA ALA A 326 26.25 1.39 7.22
C ALA A 326 26.37 -0.02 6.62
N ASN A 327 27.10 -0.14 5.50
CA ASN A 327 27.42 -1.40 4.85
C ASN A 327 28.94 -1.69 5.00
N PHE A 328 29.31 -2.48 6.02
CA PHE A 328 30.69 -2.82 6.36
C PHE A 328 30.99 -4.30 6.07
N GLY A 329 31.58 -4.57 4.92
CA GLY A 329 31.83 -5.92 4.45
C GLY A 329 30.55 -6.72 4.29
N ARG A 330 30.33 -7.73 5.15
CA ARG A 330 29.10 -8.55 5.13
C ARG A 330 28.00 -8.05 6.08
N TRP A 331 28.30 -7.03 6.86
CA TRP A 331 27.39 -6.49 7.85
C TRP A 331 26.66 -5.27 7.31
N ASN A 332 25.40 -5.14 7.66
CA ASN A 332 24.63 -3.91 7.51
C ASN A 332 24.11 -3.49 8.90
N PHE A 333 24.23 -2.21 9.21
CA PHE A 333 23.77 -1.59 10.44
C PHE A 333 22.86 -0.44 10.08
N GLN A 334 21.63 -0.43 10.59
CA GLN A 334 20.70 0.66 10.40
C GLN A 334 20.31 1.26 11.76
N LEU A 335 20.36 2.59 11.84
CA LEU A 335 19.92 3.36 12.99
C LEU A 335 18.95 4.43 12.52
N GLN A 336 17.80 4.58 13.17
CA GLN A 336 16.84 5.62 12.85
C GLN A 336 16.14 6.12 14.10
N GLY A 337 16.01 7.44 14.24
CA GLY A 337 15.20 8.11 15.25
C GLY A 337 14.16 8.98 14.58
N ILE A 338 12.90 8.89 14.99
CA ILE A 338 11.77 9.66 14.44
C ILE A 338 11.05 10.33 15.60
N ARG A 339 10.64 11.59 15.40
CA ARG A 339 9.59 12.26 16.20
C ARG A 339 8.45 12.61 15.29
N TYR A 340 7.23 12.28 15.68
CA TYR A 340 6.03 12.59 14.91
C TYR A 340 4.90 13.15 15.78
N GLU A 341 4.04 13.93 15.13
CA GLU A 341 2.83 14.49 15.73
C GLU A 341 1.73 14.65 14.67
N PHE A 342 0.54 14.14 14.99
CA PHE A 342 -0.72 14.41 14.33
C PHE A 342 -1.58 15.25 15.27
N ASP A 343 -2.19 16.32 14.77
CA ASP A 343 -3.10 17.20 15.49
C ASP A 343 -4.51 17.09 14.88
N PRO A 344 -5.26 15.99 15.15
CA PRO A 344 -6.59 15.80 14.60
C PRO A 344 -7.55 16.86 15.16
N GLN A 345 -8.52 17.29 14.35
CA GLN A 345 -9.55 18.25 14.76
C GLN A 345 -10.87 17.52 14.99
N ASN A 346 -10.87 16.56 15.89
CA ASN A 346 -12.02 15.71 16.19
C ASN A 346 -13.20 16.49 16.77
N PRO A 347 -14.44 15.96 16.64
CA PRO A 347 -15.60 16.53 17.36
C PRO A 347 -15.48 16.31 18.87
N VAL A 348 -16.23 17.10 19.63
CA VAL A 348 -16.27 17.00 21.10
C VAL A 348 -16.69 15.59 21.52
N GLY A 349 -15.86 14.95 22.35
CA GLY A 349 -16.08 13.59 22.87
C GLY A 349 -15.27 12.50 22.16
N VAL A 350 -14.62 12.81 21.05
CA VAL A 350 -13.63 11.92 20.40
C VAL A 350 -12.24 12.33 20.84
N ASP A 351 -11.43 11.38 21.27
CA ASP A 351 -10.08 11.63 21.81
C ASP A 351 -9.09 12.00 20.70
N ASP A 352 -8.34 13.10 20.91
CA ASP A 352 -7.29 13.59 20.01
C ASP A 352 -5.91 12.95 20.29
N ASP A 353 -5.78 12.18 21.37
CA ASP A 353 -4.53 11.52 21.75
C ASP A 353 -4.22 10.30 20.84
N PHE A 354 -5.21 9.83 20.08
CA PHE A 354 -5.08 8.70 19.16
C PHE A 354 -5.68 9.02 17.80
N VAL A 355 -5.07 8.47 16.75
CA VAL A 355 -5.56 8.56 15.37
C VAL A 355 -5.74 7.16 14.80
N GLN A 356 -6.70 7.01 13.88
CA GLN A 356 -6.92 5.76 13.18
C GLN A 356 -6.09 5.70 11.91
N THR A 357 -5.27 4.67 11.81
CA THR A 357 -4.53 4.31 10.61
C THR A 357 -5.03 2.98 10.07
N GLY A 358 -4.80 2.70 8.79
CA GLY A 358 -5.22 1.43 8.20
C GLY A 358 -4.51 1.10 6.91
N ALA A 359 -4.23 -0.20 6.76
CA ALA A 359 -3.77 -0.87 5.55
C ALA A 359 -4.11 -2.36 5.66
N PHE A 360 -3.94 -3.12 4.58
CA PHE A 360 -4.20 -4.57 4.55
C PHE A 360 -5.61 -4.96 5.02
N ASP A 361 -6.58 -4.10 4.74
CA ASP A 361 -8.00 -4.23 5.12
C ASP A 361 -8.30 -4.15 6.62
N PHE A 362 -7.35 -3.64 7.42
CA PHE A 362 -7.47 -3.51 8.87
C PHE A 362 -7.19 -2.09 9.37
N PRO A 363 -8.17 -1.39 9.95
CA PRO A 363 -7.92 -0.16 10.69
C PRO A 363 -7.53 -0.46 12.15
N PHE A 364 -6.68 0.38 12.72
CA PHE A 364 -6.35 0.36 14.13
C PHE A 364 -5.97 1.76 14.65
N LEU A 365 -5.94 1.92 15.97
CA LEU A 365 -5.57 3.18 16.59
C LEU A 365 -4.08 3.18 16.94
N MET A 366 -3.40 4.28 16.62
CA MET A 366 -2.05 4.57 17.07
C MET A 366 -1.99 5.88 17.85
N ALA A 367 -0.99 6.04 18.72
CA ALA A 367 -0.76 7.29 19.42
C ALA A 367 -0.51 8.43 18.43
N ALA A 368 -1.21 9.56 18.62
CA ALA A 368 -1.09 10.72 17.73
C ALA A 368 0.29 11.41 17.81
N LYS A 369 1.07 11.17 18.87
CA LYS A 369 2.41 11.74 19.06
C LYS A 369 3.36 10.71 19.66
N GLY A 370 4.60 10.70 19.19
CA GLY A 370 5.59 9.77 19.71
C GLY A 370 7.02 9.99 19.23
N ASP A 371 7.93 9.33 19.92
CA ASP A 371 9.32 9.14 19.50
C ASP A 371 9.52 7.66 19.14
N VAL A 372 10.18 7.39 18.02
CA VAL A 372 10.47 6.04 17.52
C VAL A 372 11.97 5.87 17.39
N TYR A 373 12.48 4.74 17.79
CA TYR A 373 13.89 4.38 17.68
C TYR A 373 14.02 2.99 17.08
N SER A 374 14.75 2.89 15.96
CA SER A 374 15.05 1.62 15.30
C SER A 374 16.54 1.35 15.32
N VAL A 375 16.90 0.10 15.63
CA VAL A 375 18.28 -0.41 15.64
C VAL A 375 18.27 -1.76 14.97
N ASN A 376 18.84 -1.85 13.78
CA ASN A 376 18.77 -3.03 12.95
C ASN A 376 20.19 -3.50 12.57
N LEU A 377 20.34 -4.81 12.50
CA LEU A 377 21.60 -5.47 12.20
C LEU A 377 21.34 -6.64 11.26
N ALA A 378 22.05 -6.70 10.15
CA ALA A 378 22.06 -7.87 9.29
C ALA A 378 23.46 -8.35 8.96
N ARG A 379 23.61 -9.66 8.71
CA ARG A 379 24.82 -10.27 8.21
C ARG A 379 24.52 -11.12 6.99
N ARG A 380 25.10 -10.76 5.85
CA ARG A 380 25.01 -11.50 4.59
C ARG A 380 25.93 -12.71 4.61
N PHE A 381 25.51 -13.79 3.99
CA PHE A 381 26.31 -14.99 3.77
C PHE A 381 26.12 -15.52 2.35
N ASN A 382 27.18 -16.09 1.81
CA ASN A 382 27.14 -16.84 0.56
C ASN A 382 27.31 -18.33 0.88
N VAL A 383 26.57 -19.18 0.19
CA VAL A 383 26.63 -20.63 0.34
C VAL A 383 26.34 -21.28 -1.01
N SER A 384 26.84 -22.49 -1.22
CA SER A 384 26.51 -23.33 -2.39
C SER A 384 25.89 -24.62 -1.86
N LEU A 385 24.58 -24.63 -1.66
CA LEU A 385 23.85 -25.80 -1.15
C LEU A 385 22.64 -26.06 -2.04
N GLY A 386 22.81 -26.95 -3.04
CA GLY A 386 21.81 -27.18 -4.06
C GLY A 386 21.49 -25.87 -4.82
N PRO A 387 20.22 -25.45 -4.87
CA PRO A 387 19.83 -24.18 -5.51
C PRO A 387 20.12 -22.94 -4.66
N ILE A 388 20.49 -23.09 -3.38
CA ILE A 388 20.69 -21.97 -2.45
C ILE A 388 22.06 -21.36 -2.71
N THR A 389 22.08 -20.04 -2.98
CA THR A 389 23.28 -19.28 -3.30
C THR A 389 23.72 -18.34 -2.18
N GLY A 390 22.83 -18.00 -1.24
CA GLY A 390 23.14 -17.11 -0.13
C GLY A 390 21.88 -16.65 0.61
N GLY A 391 22.08 -15.59 1.41
CA GLY A 391 21.02 -14.96 2.20
C GLY A 391 21.60 -13.98 3.21
N ALA A 392 20.76 -13.59 4.15
CA ALA A 392 21.16 -12.77 5.30
C ALA A 392 20.40 -13.24 6.55
N CYS A 393 21.04 -13.16 7.71
CA CYS A 393 20.36 -13.25 9.00
C CYS A 393 20.38 -11.87 9.66
N TYR A 394 19.31 -11.50 10.33
CA TYR A 394 19.09 -10.15 10.85
C TYR A 394 18.35 -10.15 12.18
N ASN A 395 18.45 -8.99 12.83
CA ASN A 395 17.61 -8.58 13.94
C ASN A 395 17.22 -7.13 13.75
N ASP A 396 15.91 -6.86 13.64
CA ASP A 396 15.33 -5.54 13.48
C ASP A 396 14.54 -5.21 14.75
N PHE A 397 14.98 -4.21 15.50
CA PHE A 397 14.39 -3.79 16.75
C PHE A 397 13.81 -2.38 16.63
N THR A 398 12.55 -2.21 17.06
CA THR A 398 11.89 -0.91 17.14
C THR A 398 11.28 -0.69 18.51
N PHE A 399 11.54 0.49 19.08
CA PHE A 399 10.94 1.01 20.30
C PHE A 399 10.14 2.27 19.98
N ILE A 400 8.86 2.29 20.35
CA ILE A 400 7.93 3.40 20.17
C ILE A 400 7.54 3.92 21.53
N ASN A 401 7.85 5.19 21.82
CA ASN A 401 7.53 5.89 23.06
C ASN A 401 6.46 6.97 22.79
N PRO A 402 5.18 6.69 23.03
CA PRO A 402 4.11 7.64 22.82
C PRO A 402 4.22 8.83 23.76
N LYS A 403 3.73 10.00 23.30
CA LYS A 403 3.75 11.27 24.06
C LYS A 403 2.35 11.82 24.27
N VAL A 404 1.40 10.94 24.48
CA VAL A 404 -0.02 11.23 24.71
C VAL A 404 -0.48 10.65 26.05
N ARG A 405 -1.67 11.05 26.51
CA ARG A 405 -2.26 10.50 27.74
C ARG A 405 -2.69 9.04 27.52
N ASP A 406 -2.87 8.29 28.60
CA ASP A 406 -3.31 6.90 28.59
C ASP A 406 -2.58 6.01 27.58
N SER A 407 -1.29 6.26 27.43
CA SER A 407 -0.42 5.56 26.49
C SER A 407 0.52 4.58 27.18
N ALA A 408 1.03 3.62 26.43
CA ALA A 408 2.04 2.66 26.86
C ALA A 408 3.03 2.41 25.71
N ASP A 409 4.30 2.19 26.06
CA ASP A 409 5.34 1.90 25.07
C ASP A 409 4.99 0.68 24.22
N SER A 410 5.35 0.77 22.94
CA SER A 410 5.26 -0.34 22.00
C SER A 410 6.65 -0.81 21.60
N ILE A 411 6.83 -2.11 21.48
CA ILE A 411 8.11 -2.72 21.11
C ILE A 411 7.85 -3.79 20.05
N GLN A 412 8.67 -3.81 19.02
CA GLN A 412 8.73 -4.90 18.05
C GLN A 412 10.17 -5.33 17.82
N ASN A 413 10.38 -6.63 17.77
CA ASN A 413 11.65 -7.23 17.41
C ASN A 413 11.43 -8.36 16.42
N VAL A 414 12.07 -8.26 15.26
CA VAL A 414 12.05 -9.28 14.21
C VAL A 414 13.43 -9.89 14.13
N THR A 415 13.56 -11.18 14.46
CA THR A 415 14.79 -11.93 14.27
C THR A 415 14.55 -12.97 13.19
N GLY A 416 15.37 -12.96 12.16
CA GLY A 416 15.12 -13.87 11.05
C GLY A 416 16.30 -14.10 10.15
N CYS A 417 16.06 -14.92 9.12
CA CYS A 417 17.00 -15.13 8.03
C CYS A 417 16.23 -15.17 6.70
N SER A 418 16.83 -14.59 5.67
CA SER A 418 16.38 -14.76 4.29
C SER A 418 17.30 -15.73 3.54
N ILE A 419 16.74 -16.41 2.53
CA ILE A 419 17.43 -17.37 1.67
C ILE A 419 17.11 -17.05 0.21
N ILE A 420 18.15 -17.11 -0.64
CA ILE A 420 18.06 -16.89 -2.09
C ILE A 420 18.34 -18.22 -2.80
N ALA A 421 17.42 -18.65 -3.67
CA ALA A 421 17.55 -19.86 -4.47
C ALA A 421 17.01 -19.64 -5.88
N GLY A 422 17.83 -19.09 -6.79
CA GLY A 422 17.40 -18.67 -8.13
C GLY A 422 16.33 -17.58 -8.07
N GLY A 423 15.17 -17.81 -8.69
CA GLY A 423 14.01 -16.90 -8.63
C GLY A 423 13.20 -17.02 -7.33
N VAL A 424 13.57 -17.90 -6.41
CA VAL A 424 12.91 -18.06 -5.11
C VAL A 424 13.64 -17.23 -4.06
N PHE A 425 12.86 -16.47 -3.30
CA PHE A 425 13.30 -15.74 -2.11
C PHE A 425 12.42 -16.15 -0.92
N ALA A 426 13.04 -16.59 0.19
CA ALA A 426 12.32 -17.04 1.36
C ALA A 426 12.79 -16.29 2.61
N TYR A 427 11.83 -15.97 3.51
CA TYR A 427 12.06 -15.39 4.82
C TYR A 427 11.57 -16.32 5.92
N PHE A 428 12.33 -16.38 7.01
CA PHE A 428 11.99 -17.10 8.24
C PHE A 428 12.11 -16.12 9.41
N ASP A 429 10.97 -15.56 9.85
CA ASP A 429 10.91 -14.51 10.84
C ASP A 429 10.30 -15.01 12.15
N TRP A 430 11.00 -14.80 13.24
CA TRP A 430 10.47 -14.86 14.60
C TRP A 430 10.23 -13.44 15.09
N ILE A 431 8.96 -13.06 15.16
CA ILE A 431 8.51 -11.74 15.54
C ILE A 431 8.09 -11.79 17.01
N THR A 432 8.61 -10.88 17.84
CA THR A 432 8.13 -10.65 19.18
C THR A 432 7.66 -9.21 19.33
N GLY A 433 6.55 -9.00 19.98
CA GLY A 433 5.99 -7.67 20.16
C GLY A 433 5.31 -7.47 21.50
N LYS A 434 5.27 -6.24 21.91
CA LYS A 434 4.53 -5.76 23.06
C LYS A 434 3.76 -4.53 22.63
N ASN A 435 2.45 -4.53 22.83
CA ASN A 435 1.59 -3.42 22.46
C ASN A 435 1.68 -3.02 20.97
N MET A 436 1.81 -4.02 20.09
CA MET A 436 1.86 -3.86 18.62
C MET A 436 0.66 -4.57 17.99
N TRP A 437 -0.10 -3.86 17.15
CA TRP A 437 -1.33 -4.37 16.55
C TRP A 437 -1.13 -5.73 15.86
N PHE A 438 -0.19 -5.81 14.91
CA PHE A 438 0.05 -7.03 14.11
C PHE A 438 0.71 -8.18 14.90
N VAL A 439 1.03 -7.96 16.15
CA VAL A 439 1.49 -8.98 17.09
C VAL A 439 0.48 -9.11 18.24
N GLY A 440 -0.82 -8.95 17.91
CA GLY A 440 -1.94 -9.18 18.81
C GLY A 440 -2.17 -8.10 19.87
N GLY A 441 -1.64 -6.90 19.70
CA GLY A 441 -1.95 -5.73 20.55
C GLY A 441 -3.28 -5.08 20.14
N ASP A 442 -3.78 -4.15 20.96
CA ASP A 442 -5.03 -3.41 20.72
C ASP A 442 -4.80 -2.08 19.98
N GLY A 443 -3.65 -1.91 19.34
CA GLY A 443 -3.20 -0.71 18.65
C GLY A 443 -1.69 -0.52 18.83
N ILE A 444 -1.20 0.68 18.56
CA ILE A 444 0.20 1.07 18.78
C ILE A 444 0.21 2.25 19.75
N GLY A 445 0.95 2.10 20.85
CA GLY A 445 1.07 3.16 21.86
C GLY A 445 -0.11 3.28 22.83
N ARG A 446 -1.16 2.47 22.72
CA ARG A 446 -2.33 2.52 23.60
C ARG A 446 -2.09 1.82 24.92
N ASN A 447 -2.61 2.39 26.02
CA ASN A 447 -2.64 1.73 27.35
C ASN A 447 -3.88 0.83 27.47
N ALA A 448 -3.94 -0.22 26.65
CA ALA A 448 -5.03 -1.20 26.67
C ALA A 448 -4.70 -2.37 27.61
N THR A 449 -5.65 -3.24 27.85
CA THR A 449 -5.50 -4.41 28.74
C THR A 449 -4.41 -5.38 28.30
N THR A 450 -4.00 -5.31 27.03
CA THR A 450 -2.95 -6.13 26.41
C THR A 450 -1.57 -5.46 26.38
N ALA A 451 -1.47 -4.15 26.70
CA ALA A 451 -0.27 -3.34 26.52
C ALA A 451 0.99 -3.89 27.23
N GLY A 452 0.83 -4.56 28.38
CA GLY A 452 1.93 -5.16 29.13
C GLY A 452 2.37 -6.55 28.65
N LYS A 453 1.66 -7.18 27.72
CA LYS A 453 1.87 -8.57 27.32
C LYS A 453 2.83 -8.68 26.13
N TRP A 454 3.85 -9.54 26.30
CA TRP A 454 4.67 -9.99 25.18
C TRP A 454 3.96 -11.10 24.41
N ARG A 455 4.06 -11.06 23.10
CA ARG A 455 3.46 -12.02 22.18
C ARG A 455 4.43 -12.33 21.06
N SER A 456 4.25 -13.48 20.43
CA SER A 456 5.15 -13.98 19.41
C SER A 456 4.40 -14.50 18.19
N ARG A 457 5.03 -14.36 17.05
CA ARG A 457 4.58 -14.91 15.77
C ARG A 457 5.78 -15.52 15.05
N LEU A 458 5.62 -16.75 14.55
CA LEU A 458 6.49 -17.31 13.54
C LEU A 458 5.88 -17.04 12.17
N ASN A 459 6.67 -16.51 11.26
CA ASN A 459 6.25 -16.24 9.89
C ASN A 459 7.26 -16.82 8.93
N VAL A 460 6.80 -17.59 7.94
CA VAL A 460 7.62 -18.07 6.84
C VAL A 460 7.00 -17.60 5.54
N ASN A 461 7.72 -16.77 4.80
CA ASN A 461 7.27 -16.26 3.52
C ASN A 461 8.17 -16.79 2.41
N ILE A 462 7.57 -17.32 1.34
CA ILE A 462 8.28 -17.90 0.20
C ILE A 462 7.70 -17.27 -1.06
N GLY A 463 8.51 -16.50 -1.78
CA GLY A 463 8.15 -15.85 -3.03
C GLY A 463 8.92 -16.40 -4.21
N PHE A 464 8.25 -16.61 -5.33
CA PHE A 464 8.86 -16.80 -6.64
C PHE A 464 8.66 -15.52 -7.46
N TYR A 465 9.77 -14.96 -7.93
CA TYR A 465 9.83 -13.71 -8.67
C TYR A 465 10.29 -13.96 -10.10
N PHE A 466 9.60 -13.39 -11.09
CA PHE A 466 9.84 -13.58 -12.52
C PHE A 466 9.71 -12.29 -13.32
#